data_7ad6aec24b4d85038135cd69b4ff0263
#
_entry.id   7ad6aec24b4d85038135cd69b4ff0263
#
_cell.length_a   1.000
_cell.length_b   1.000
_cell.length_c   1.000
_cell.angle_alpha   90.00
_cell.angle_beta   90.00
_cell.angle_gamma   90.00
#
_symmetry.space_group_name_H-M   'P 1'
#
loop_
_entity.id
_entity.type
_entity.pdbx_description
1 polymer ?
#
loop_
_entity_poly.entity_id
_entity_poly.type
_entity_poly.pdbx_seq_one_letter_code
_entity_poly.pdbx_strand_id
1 'polypeptide(L)'
;DHVVLARESSPDYLATLVVVSRKFLETLNHRSTYRNYLEYLRKPDFTLTKEQYGNVQTLIEVLRIVSQVESPARMNMLASTLDVFSQLVDEYRFANVGKAMREKPHELIFSRFCASIATHYCESKEVRFYAEQQHLSPKYFATVIKNETGIRAADWIANYVIIQAKEMLRHHRAMSIQQISDALGFSDQSTFS
;
A
#
# COMPACT_ATOMS: atom_id res chain seq x y z
N ASP A 1 10.26 -9.25 -7.70
CA ASP A 1 11.28 -9.46 -6.66
C ASP A 1 12.01 -8.14 -6.44
N HIS A 2 11.82 -7.55 -5.26
CA HIS A 2 12.57 -6.37 -4.87
C HIS A 2 13.83 -6.83 -4.13
N VAL A 3 14.99 -6.50 -4.69
CA VAL A 3 16.27 -6.73 -4.02
C VAL A 3 16.66 -5.45 -3.28
N VAL A 4 16.77 -5.53 -1.98
CA VAL A 4 17.31 -4.45 -1.16
C VAL A 4 18.83 -4.61 -1.12
N LEU A 5 19.54 -3.65 -1.72
CA LEU A 5 21.01 -3.61 -1.67
C LEU A 5 21.44 -2.54 -0.67
N ALA A 6 22.10 -2.95 0.41
CA ALA A 6 22.83 -2.02 1.27
C ALA A 6 24.10 -1.56 0.53
N ARG A 7 24.22 -0.27 0.23
CA ARG A 7 25.41 0.30 -0.42
C ARG A 7 26.54 0.61 0.57
N GLU A 8 26.15 1.11 1.74
CA GLU A 8 27.06 1.45 2.81
C GLU A 8 26.37 1.21 4.15
N SER A 9 27.07 0.77 5.17
CA SER A 9 26.60 0.64 6.54
C SER A 9 27.68 1.08 7.51
N SER A 10 27.28 1.72 8.62
CA SER A 10 28.20 2.03 9.71
C SER A 10 28.60 0.74 10.45
N PRO A 11 29.75 0.71 11.17
CA PRO A 11 30.19 -0.48 11.90
C PRO A 11 29.22 -0.92 13.02
N ASP A 12 28.38 -0.02 13.50
CA ASP A 12 27.37 -0.23 14.53
C ASP A 12 25.95 -0.44 13.96
N TYR A 13 25.82 -0.59 12.64
CA TYR A 13 24.54 -0.84 11.99
C TYR A 13 23.98 -2.21 12.36
N LEU A 14 22.82 -2.22 13.00
CA LEU A 14 22.06 -3.41 13.35
C LEU A 14 20.68 -3.35 12.69
N ALA A 15 20.32 -4.38 11.95
CA ALA A 15 19.02 -4.48 11.28
C ALA A 15 18.31 -5.80 11.62
N THR A 16 17.01 -5.72 11.81
CA THR A 16 16.12 -6.88 11.86
C THR A 16 15.24 -6.89 10.61
N LEU A 17 15.20 -8.00 9.90
CA LEU A 17 14.41 -8.16 8.68
C LEU A 17 13.24 -9.12 8.93
N VAL A 18 12.03 -8.69 8.57
CA VAL A 18 10.86 -9.55 8.49
C VAL A 18 10.59 -9.82 7.01
N VAL A 19 10.88 -11.05 6.57
CA VAL A 19 10.71 -11.46 5.18
C VAL A 19 9.45 -12.32 5.05
N VAL A 20 8.52 -11.88 4.22
CA VAL A 20 7.24 -12.56 4.02
C VAL A 20 7.12 -12.98 2.55
N SER A 21 6.82 -14.28 2.30
CA SER A 21 6.65 -14.75 0.94
C SER A 21 5.39 -14.14 0.30
N ARG A 22 5.46 -13.86 -1.00
CA ARG A 22 4.32 -13.35 -1.77
C ARG A 22 3.09 -14.26 -1.65
N LYS A 23 3.30 -15.58 -1.72
CA LYS A 23 2.23 -16.58 -1.57
C LYS A 23 1.54 -16.46 -0.20
N PHE A 24 2.29 -16.22 0.86
CA PHE A 24 1.71 -16.02 2.20
C PHE A 24 0.95 -14.69 2.28
N LEU A 25 1.50 -13.60 1.77
CA LEU A 25 0.81 -12.30 1.69
C LEU A 25 -0.53 -12.41 0.93
N GLU A 26 -0.59 -13.25 -0.09
CA GLU A 26 -1.82 -13.52 -0.83
C GLU A 26 -2.89 -14.27 -0.01
N THR A 27 -2.50 -14.94 1.08
CA THR A 27 -3.45 -15.59 2.00
C THR A 27 -3.96 -14.66 3.09
N LEU A 28 -3.30 -13.53 3.31
CA LEU A 28 -3.70 -12.55 4.30
C LEU A 28 -4.90 -11.76 3.79
N ASN A 29 -5.92 -11.59 4.64
CA ASN A 29 -7.03 -10.67 4.40
C ASN A 29 -6.59 -9.21 4.62
N HIS A 30 -5.47 -8.83 4.04
CA HIS A 30 -4.97 -7.48 4.21
C HIS A 30 -5.94 -6.47 3.59
N ARG A 31 -6.70 -5.84 4.46
CA ARG A 31 -7.28 -4.52 4.22
C ARG A 31 -6.18 -3.44 4.27
N SER A 32 -4.94 -3.78 3.90
CA SER A 32 -3.93 -2.76 3.67
C SER A 32 -4.49 -1.85 2.60
N THR A 33 -5.01 -0.74 3.05
CA THR A 33 -5.62 0.23 2.17
C THR A 33 -4.54 0.58 1.15
N TYR A 34 -4.87 0.61 -0.13
CA TYR A 34 -3.98 1.05 -1.21
C TYR A 34 -3.29 2.38 -0.88
N ARG A 35 -3.93 3.21 -0.07
CA ARG A 35 -3.36 4.40 0.54
C ARG A 35 -2.06 4.09 1.29
N ASN A 36 -2.03 3.04 2.11
CA ASN A 36 -0.84 2.65 2.86
C ASN A 36 0.27 2.16 1.91
N TYR A 37 -0.09 1.36 0.89
CA TYR A 37 0.86 0.92 -0.13
C TYR A 37 1.50 2.08 -0.90
N LEU A 38 0.71 3.09 -1.28
CA LEU A 38 1.21 4.29 -1.94
C LEU A 38 2.14 5.10 -1.04
N GLU A 39 1.79 5.25 0.23
CA GLU A 39 2.64 5.94 1.21
C GLU A 39 3.96 5.18 1.45
N TYR A 40 3.94 3.84 1.45
CA TYR A 40 5.15 3.01 1.52
C TYR A 40 6.09 3.22 0.33
N LEU A 41 5.56 3.32 -0.88
CA LEU A 41 6.36 3.57 -2.07
C LEU A 41 6.97 4.98 -2.10
N ARG A 42 6.25 5.95 -1.53
CA ARG A 42 6.68 7.35 -1.48
C ARG A 42 7.75 7.61 -0.41
N LYS A 43 7.53 7.09 0.79
CA LYS A 43 8.43 7.21 1.93
C LYS A 43 8.59 5.84 2.58
N PRO A 44 9.52 5.02 2.08
CA PRO A 44 9.72 3.67 2.61
C PRO A 44 10.27 3.69 4.03
N ASP A 45 10.89 4.79 4.46
CA ASP A 45 11.53 4.97 5.76
C ASP A 45 10.76 5.96 6.65
N PHE A 46 10.79 5.73 7.94
CA PHE A 46 10.33 6.63 8.98
C PHE A 46 11.04 6.31 10.30
N THR A 47 11.13 7.30 11.18
CA THR A 47 11.81 7.15 12.46
C THR A 47 10.82 6.78 13.56
N LEU A 48 11.15 5.77 14.35
CA LEU A 48 10.41 5.36 15.53
C LEU A 48 10.93 6.07 16.77
N THR A 49 10.06 6.39 17.72
CA THR A 49 10.48 6.75 19.08
C THR A 49 11.01 5.50 19.79
N LYS A 50 11.72 5.69 20.91
CA LYS A 50 12.24 4.56 21.71
C LYS A 50 11.12 3.62 22.17
N GLU A 51 9.99 4.15 22.57
CA GLU A 51 8.80 3.38 22.97
C GLU A 51 8.22 2.59 21.79
N GLN A 52 8.00 3.26 20.65
CA GLN A 52 7.50 2.63 19.43
C GLN A 52 8.43 1.52 18.92
N TYR A 53 9.75 1.75 19.00
CA TYR A 53 10.73 0.72 18.68
C TYR A 53 10.58 -0.50 19.58
N GLY A 54 10.42 -0.31 20.90
CA GLY A 54 10.19 -1.41 21.85
C GLY A 54 8.94 -2.21 21.52
N ASN A 55 7.84 -1.54 21.15
CA ASN A 55 6.59 -2.20 20.77
C ASN A 55 6.75 -3.02 19.46
N VAL A 56 7.44 -2.48 18.45
CA VAL A 56 7.76 -3.18 17.22
C VAL A 56 8.62 -4.41 17.48
N GLN A 57 9.67 -4.28 18.30
CA GLN A 57 10.52 -5.42 18.69
C GLN A 57 9.73 -6.52 19.40
N THR A 58 8.78 -6.16 20.27
CA THR A 58 7.89 -7.12 20.94
C THR A 58 7.07 -7.92 19.94
N LEU A 59 6.48 -7.27 18.92
CA LEU A 59 5.72 -7.97 17.89
C LEU A 59 6.60 -8.85 16.99
N ILE A 60 7.83 -8.43 16.69
CA ILE A 60 8.80 -9.26 15.98
C ILE A 60 9.12 -10.53 16.80
N GLU A 61 9.28 -10.40 18.10
CA GLU A 61 9.51 -11.54 18.98
C GLU A 61 8.28 -12.48 19.01
N VAL A 62 7.06 -11.93 19.06
CA VAL A 62 5.82 -12.73 18.96
C VAL A 62 5.77 -13.48 17.62
N LEU A 63 6.11 -12.83 16.48
CA LEU A 63 6.20 -13.49 15.18
C LEU A 63 7.21 -14.64 15.20
N ARG A 64 8.37 -14.45 15.86
CA ARG A 64 9.39 -15.48 16.02
C ARG A 64 8.88 -16.67 16.83
N ILE A 65 8.23 -16.43 17.95
CA ILE A 65 7.64 -17.48 18.81
C ILE A 65 6.58 -18.25 18.01
N VAL A 66 5.64 -17.56 17.39
CA VAL A 66 4.56 -18.19 16.62
C VAL A 66 5.09 -18.99 15.43
N SER A 67 6.19 -18.57 14.80
CA SER A 67 6.80 -19.31 13.70
C SER A 67 7.32 -20.69 14.09
N GLN A 68 7.62 -20.90 15.37
CA GLN A 68 8.13 -22.14 15.93
C GLN A 68 7.05 -23.08 16.50
N VAL A 69 5.79 -22.62 16.54
CA VAL A 69 4.67 -23.42 17.07
C VAL A 69 4.38 -24.59 16.13
N GLU A 70 4.39 -25.81 16.68
CA GLU A 70 3.99 -27.02 15.96
C GLU A 70 2.47 -27.24 16.11
N SER A 71 1.70 -26.55 15.25
CA SER A 71 0.23 -26.63 15.26
C SER A 71 -0.34 -26.40 13.87
N PRO A 72 -1.45 -27.07 13.49
CA PRO A 72 -2.19 -26.75 12.27
C PRO A 72 -2.65 -25.28 12.22
N ALA A 73 -2.86 -24.65 13.37
CA ALA A 73 -3.27 -23.25 13.49
C ALA A 73 -2.11 -22.25 13.30
N ARG A 74 -0.84 -22.71 13.21
CA ARG A 74 0.34 -21.83 13.09
C ARG A 74 0.21 -20.78 11.99
N MET A 75 -0.27 -21.18 10.82
CA MET A 75 -0.40 -20.25 9.68
C MET A 75 -1.44 -19.15 9.96
N ASN A 76 -2.55 -19.49 10.62
CA ASN A 76 -3.55 -18.50 11.00
C ASN A 76 -3.03 -17.57 12.10
N MET A 77 -2.28 -18.08 13.07
CA MET A 77 -1.64 -17.27 14.10
C MET A 77 -0.61 -16.31 13.50
N LEU A 78 0.23 -16.79 12.58
CA LEU A 78 1.18 -15.95 11.85
C LEU A 78 0.46 -14.84 11.06
N ALA A 79 -0.64 -15.19 10.38
CA ALA A 79 -1.42 -14.24 9.61
C ALA A 79 -1.98 -13.13 10.51
N SER A 80 -2.61 -13.49 11.63
CA SER A 80 -3.17 -12.53 12.59
C SER A 80 -2.09 -11.65 13.23
N THR A 81 -0.94 -12.24 13.59
CA THR A 81 0.16 -11.50 14.20
C THR A 81 0.79 -10.52 13.21
N LEU A 82 0.95 -10.92 11.94
CA LEU A 82 1.47 -10.05 10.90
C LEU A 82 0.48 -8.92 10.55
N ASP A 83 -0.83 -9.18 10.65
CA ASP A 83 -1.86 -8.16 10.47
C ASP A 83 -1.78 -7.09 11.58
N VAL A 84 -1.67 -7.50 12.84
CA VAL A 84 -1.46 -6.57 13.97
C VAL A 84 -0.15 -5.80 13.81
N PHE A 85 0.93 -6.47 13.42
CA PHE A 85 2.24 -5.84 13.18
C PHE A 85 2.15 -4.75 12.12
N SER A 86 1.54 -5.04 10.98
CA SER A 86 1.44 -4.07 9.88
C SER A 86 0.55 -2.89 10.25
N GLN A 87 -0.58 -3.13 10.93
CA GLN A 87 -1.45 -2.04 11.39
C GLN A 87 -0.74 -1.12 12.39
N LEU A 88 0.00 -1.68 13.36
CA LEU A 88 0.75 -0.87 14.33
C LEU A 88 1.86 -0.04 13.66
N VAL A 89 2.58 -0.64 12.71
CA VAL A 89 3.62 0.06 11.93
C VAL A 89 2.99 1.21 11.11
N ASP A 90 1.83 0.99 10.52
CA ASP A 90 1.09 2.02 9.79
C ASP A 90 0.68 3.17 10.72
N GLU A 91 0.12 2.89 11.90
CA GLU A 91 -0.24 3.91 12.88
C GLU A 91 0.98 4.75 13.32
N TYR A 92 2.11 4.11 13.59
CA TYR A 92 3.34 4.84 13.94
C TYR A 92 3.88 5.68 12.78
N ARG A 93 3.80 5.17 11.56
CA ARG A 93 4.14 5.92 10.36
C ARG A 93 3.29 7.18 10.24
N PHE A 94 1.96 7.06 10.31
CA PHE A 94 1.05 8.21 10.21
C PHE A 94 1.27 9.22 11.33
N ALA A 95 1.46 8.76 12.56
CA ALA A 95 1.72 9.63 13.70
C ALA A 95 3.04 10.42 13.57
N ASN A 96 4.07 9.82 12.99
CA ASN A 96 5.40 10.41 12.90
C ASN A 96 5.58 11.25 11.63
N VAL A 97 4.96 10.86 10.51
CA VAL A 97 4.98 11.64 9.26
C VAL A 97 4.17 12.93 9.42
N GLY A 98 3.03 12.89 10.13
CA GLY A 98 2.20 14.08 10.36
C GLY A 98 2.84 15.18 11.22
N LYS A 99 3.86 14.84 12.02
CA LYS A 99 4.57 15.80 12.89
C LYS A 99 5.77 16.48 12.21
N ALA A 100 6.28 15.94 11.11
CA ALA A 100 7.60 16.31 10.59
C ALA A 100 7.58 17.22 9.36
N MET A 101 6.43 17.52 8.73
CA MET A 101 6.47 18.22 7.43
C MET A 101 5.33 19.21 7.22
N ARG A 102 5.72 20.46 6.89
CA ARG A 102 4.98 21.23 5.88
C ARG A 102 5.12 20.46 4.57
N GLU A 103 4.05 19.80 4.12
CA GLU A 103 4.04 19.11 2.83
C GLU A 103 4.44 20.10 1.73
N LYS A 104 5.40 19.71 0.89
CA LYS A 104 5.71 20.51 -0.30
C LYS A 104 4.48 20.53 -1.21
N PRO A 105 4.24 21.60 -1.97
CA PRO A 105 3.07 21.69 -2.85
C PRO A 105 2.87 20.47 -3.76
N HIS A 106 3.94 19.90 -4.29
CA HIS A 106 3.89 18.70 -5.14
C HIS A 106 3.52 17.44 -4.37
N GLU A 107 3.97 17.32 -3.13
CA GLU A 107 3.62 16.21 -2.23
C GLU A 107 2.12 16.25 -1.90
N LEU A 108 1.55 17.43 -1.69
CA LEU A 108 0.13 17.62 -1.45
C LEU A 108 -0.71 17.22 -2.69
N ILE A 109 -0.23 17.56 -3.90
CA ILE A 109 -0.89 17.14 -5.16
C ILE A 109 -0.96 15.61 -5.22
N PHE A 110 0.13 14.90 -4.90
CA PHE A 110 0.17 13.45 -4.91
C PHE A 110 -0.72 12.84 -3.81
N SER A 111 -0.68 13.37 -2.59
CA SER A 111 -1.52 12.91 -1.48
C SER A 111 -3.02 13.02 -1.81
N ARG A 112 -3.45 14.15 -2.37
CA ARG A 112 -4.84 14.36 -2.85
C ARG A 112 -5.20 13.41 -3.99
N PHE A 113 -4.27 13.14 -4.92
CA PHE A 113 -4.46 12.19 -6.00
C PHE A 113 -4.73 10.77 -5.46
N CYS A 114 -3.94 10.31 -4.50
CA CYS A 114 -4.15 9.01 -3.87
C CYS A 114 -5.53 8.91 -3.19
N ALA A 115 -5.92 9.94 -2.45
CA ALA A 115 -7.24 10.01 -1.81
C ALA A 115 -8.37 10.01 -2.85
N SER A 116 -8.19 10.76 -3.96
CA SER A 116 -9.16 10.83 -5.05
C SER A 116 -9.29 9.51 -5.79
N ILE A 117 -8.19 8.80 -6.08
CA ILE A 117 -8.25 7.46 -6.69
C ILE A 117 -9.10 6.52 -5.80
N ALA A 118 -8.84 6.49 -4.49
CA ALA A 118 -9.54 5.62 -3.57
C ALA A 118 -11.06 5.84 -3.55
N THR A 119 -11.50 7.06 -3.84
CA THR A 119 -12.92 7.44 -3.85
C THR A 119 -13.57 7.26 -5.22
N HIS A 120 -12.85 7.56 -6.31
CA HIS A 120 -13.44 7.77 -7.64
C HIS A 120 -12.96 6.77 -8.70
N TYR A 121 -12.24 5.71 -8.34
CA TYR A 121 -11.71 4.73 -9.33
C TYR A 121 -12.78 4.02 -10.16
N CYS A 122 -14.00 3.91 -9.64
CA CYS A 122 -15.14 3.37 -10.40
C CYS A 122 -15.72 4.40 -11.38
N GLU A 123 -15.59 5.70 -11.09
CA GLU A 123 -16.17 6.78 -11.89
C GLU A 123 -15.31 7.11 -13.11
N SER A 124 -14.01 7.18 -12.93
CA SER A 124 -13.08 7.49 -14.02
C SER A 124 -11.72 6.83 -13.86
N LYS A 125 -11.13 6.41 -14.98
CA LYS A 125 -9.76 5.91 -15.11
C LYS A 125 -8.85 6.90 -15.83
N GLU A 126 -9.37 8.09 -16.17
CA GLU A 126 -8.64 9.10 -16.93
C GLU A 126 -7.86 10.06 -16.01
N VAL A 127 -6.59 10.28 -16.32
CA VAL A 127 -5.72 11.23 -15.60
C VAL A 127 -6.33 12.65 -15.56
N ARG A 128 -7.03 13.02 -16.65
CA ARG A 128 -7.70 14.32 -16.77
C ARG A 128 -8.72 14.56 -15.65
N PHE A 129 -9.53 13.56 -15.32
CA PHE A 129 -10.52 13.66 -14.25
C PHE A 129 -9.89 14.04 -12.90
N TYR A 130 -8.80 13.38 -12.52
CA TYR A 130 -8.09 13.64 -11.26
C TYR A 130 -7.33 14.98 -11.26
N ALA A 131 -6.84 15.41 -12.41
CA ALA A 131 -6.22 16.73 -12.54
C ALA A 131 -7.23 17.86 -12.38
N GLU A 132 -8.41 17.74 -13.00
CA GLU A 132 -9.49 18.72 -12.93
C GLU A 132 -10.03 18.88 -11.50
N GLN A 133 -10.14 17.80 -10.72
CA GLN A 133 -10.51 17.86 -9.31
C GLN A 133 -9.55 18.69 -8.45
N GLN A 134 -8.30 18.86 -8.90
CA GLN A 134 -7.30 19.67 -8.23
C GLN A 134 -7.06 21.02 -8.93
N HIS A 135 -7.91 21.38 -9.89
CA HIS A 135 -7.79 22.60 -10.70
C HIS A 135 -6.43 22.74 -11.42
N LEU A 136 -5.87 21.58 -11.88
CA LEU A 136 -4.60 21.52 -12.57
C LEU A 136 -4.80 21.08 -14.02
N SER A 137 -3.88 21.53 -14.91
CA SER A 137 -3.84 20.97 -16.25
C SER A 137 -3.37 19.50 -16.22
N PRO A 138 -3.93 18.61 -17.07
CA PRO A 138 -3.54 17.21 -17.10
C PRO A 138 -2.03 16.99 -17.32
N LYS A 139 -1.42 17.83 -18.15
CA LYS A 139 0.01 17.77 -18.44
C LYS A 139 0.85 18.09 -17.20
N TYR A 140 0.54 19.18 -16.50
CA TYR A 140 1.26 19.57 -15.29
C TYR A 140 1.07 18.52 -14.19
N PHE A 141 -0.16 18.09 -13.96
CA PHE A 141 -0.49 17.05 -12.98
C PHE A 141 0.29 15.77 -13.24
N ALA A 142 0.26 15.22 -14.48
CA ALA A 142 0.99 14.02 -14.83
C ALA A 142 2.51 14.15 -14.64
N THR A 143 3.06 15.35 -14.92
CA THR A 143 4.48 15.65 -14.71
C THR A 143 4.82 15.63 -13.22
N VAL A 144 4.00 16.28 -12.37
CA VAL A 144 4.21 16.29 -10.92
C VAL A 144 4.19 14.87 -10.37
N ILE A 145 3.15 14.08 -10.69
CA ILE A 145 3.04 12.70 -10.20
C ILE A 145 4.26 11.86 -10.61
N LYS A 146 4.68 11.95 -11.87
CA LYS A 146 5.84 11.20 -12.37
C LYS A 146 7.14 11.62 -11.69
N ASN A 147 7.34 12.91 -11.45
CA ASN A 147 8.55 13.42 -10.80
C ASN A 147 8.63 13.02 -9.33
N GLU A 148 7.48 13.04 -8.63
CA GLU A 148 7.41 12.66 -7.20
C GLU A 148 7.56 11.15 -6.98
N THR A 149 7.09 10.32 -7.91
CA THR A 149 6.94 8.87 -7.70
C THR A 149 7.77 8.01 -8.65
N GLY A 150 8.28 8.58 -9.72
CA GLY A 150 8.89 7.83 -10.84
C GLY A 150 7.88 7.07 -11.72
N ILE A 151 6.59 7.03 -11.34
CA ILE A 151 5.53 6.24 -12.00
C ILE A 151 4.53 7.19 -12.66
N ARG A 152 4.01 6.84 -13.83
CA ARG A 152 3.02 7.67 -14.52
C ARG A 152 1.67 7.64 -13.78
N ALA A 153 0.94 8.76 -13.77
CA ALA A 153 -0.37 8.86 -13.13
C ALA A 153 -1.38 7.80 -13.66
N ALA A 154 -1.35 7.49 -14.95
CA ALA A 154 -2.19 6.45 -15.53
C ALA A 154 -1.88 5.06 -14.97
N ASP A 155 -0.60 4.75 -14.73
CA ASP A 155 -0.19 3.46 -14.16
C ASP A 155 -0.61 3.36 -12.69
N TRP A 156 -0.64 4.47 -11.95
CA TRP A 156 -1.18 4.54 -10.60
C TRP A 156 -2.67 4.16 -10.56
N ILE A 157 -3.48 4.75 -11.44
CA ILE A 157 -4.91 4.47 -11.54
C ILE A 157 -5.12 3.01 -11.94
N ALA A 158 -4.43 2.52 -12.96
CA ALA A 158 -4.54 1.14 -13.44
C ALA A 158 -4.18 0.12 -12.34
N ASN A 159 -3.07 0.34 -11.63
CA ASN A 159 -2.66 -0.53 -10.54
C ASN A 159 -3.69 -0.58 -9.40
N TYR A 160 -4.30 0.56 -9.08
CA TYR A 160 -5.37 0.59 -8.07
C TYR A 160 -6.56 -0.26 -8.50
N VAL A 161 -7.04 -0.09 -9.72
CA VAL A 161 -8.17 -0.86 -10.26
C VAL A 161 -7.85 -2.37 -10.28
N ILE A 162 -6.62 -2.75 -10.66
CA ILE A 162 -6.17 -4.15 -10.65
C ILE A 162 -6.19 -4.73 -9.23
N ILE A 163 -5.77 -3.97 -8.23
CA ILE A 163 -5.81 -4.42 -6.83
C ILE A 163 -7.25 -4.63 -6.38
N GLN A 164 -8.15 -3.69 -6.66
CA GLN A 164 -9.57 -3.81 -6.33
C GLN A 164 -10.22 -4.99 -7.05
N ALA A 165 -9.89 -5.21 -8.33
CA ALA A 165 -10.36 -6.37 -9.10
C ALA A 165 -9.94 -7.69 -8.45
N LYS A 166 -8.67 -7.81 -8.05
CA LYS A 166 -8.15 -8.99 -7.35
C LYS A 166 -8.83 -9.23 -6.01
N GLU A 167 -9.13 -8.18 -5.26
CA GLU A 167 -9.87 -8.27 -3.99
C GLU A 167 -11.30 -8.77 -4.22
N MET A 168 -12.01 -8.21 -5.21
CA MET A 168 -13.35 -8.68 -5.55
C MET A 168 -13.37 -10.14 -5.99
N LEU A 169 -12.43 -10.56 -6.84
CA LEU A 169 -12.32 -11.95 -7.29
C LEU A 169 -12.04 -12.94 -6.14
N ARG A 170 -11.32 -12.51 -5.10
CA ARG A 170 -11.00 -13.34 -3.94
C ARG A 170 -12.16 -13.45 -2.95
N HIS A 171 -12.79 -12.33 -2.65
CA HIS A 171 -13.73 -12.22 -1.54
C HIS A 171 -15.19 -12.31 -1.96
N HIS A 172 -15.51 -12.02 -3.22
CA HIS A 172 -16.87 -12.05 -3.73
C HIS A 172 -17.08 -13.19 -4.75
N ARG A 173 -16.80 -14.43 -4.33
CA ARG A 173 -16.89 -15.63 -5.18
C ARG A 173 -18.26 -15.87 -5.82
N ALA A 174 -19.31 -15.23 -5.32
CA ALA A 174 -20.65 -15.27 -5.89
C ALA A 174 -20.84 -14.28 -7.05
N MET A 175 -19.96 -13.31 -7.25
CA MET A 175 -20.03 -12.36 -8.34
C MET A 175 -19.47 -12.96 -9.63
N SER A 176 -20.20 -12.76 -10.74
CA SER A 176 -19.68 -13.07 -12.07
C SER A 176 -18.61 -12.04 -12.49
N ILE A 177 -17.78 -12.40 -13.48
CA ILE A 177 -16.79 -11.47 -14.07
C ILE A 177 -17.47 -10.19 -14.58
N GLN A 178 -18.67 -10.31 -15.19
CA GLN A 178 -19.46 -9.16 -15.62
C GLN A 178 -19.82 -8.25 -14.45
N GLN A 179 -20.32 -8.81 -13.34
CA GLN A 179 -20.68 -8.02 -12.16
C GLN A 179 -19.46 -7.33 -11.53
N ILE A 180 -18.29 -7.96 -11.55
CA ILE A 180 -17.04 -7.33 -11.09
C ILE A 180 -16.63 -6.20 -12.03
N SER A 181 -16.71 -6.41 -13.34
CA SER A 181 -16.46 -5.39 -14.36
C SER A 181 -17.35 -4.16 -14.15
N ASP A 182 -18.65 -4.37 -13.98
CA ASP A 182 -19.65 -3.32 -13.74
C ASP A 182 -19.37 -2.56 -12.43
N ALA A 183 -19.08 -3.30 -11.35
CA ALA A 183 -18.74 -2.71 -10.04
C ALA A 183 -17.46 -1.87 -10.07
N LEU A 184 -16.51 -2.20 -10.94
CA LEU A 184 -15.29 -1.44 -11.18
C LEU A 184 -15.49 -0.29 -12.18
N GLY A 185 -16.70 -0.10 -12.70
CA GLY A 185 -17.04 0.99 -13.62
C GLY A 185 -16.45 0.82 -15.03
N PHE A 186 -16.32 -0.41 -15.53
CA PHE A 186 -16.01 -0.65 -16.94
C PHE A 186 -17.29 -0.69 -17.75
N SER A 187 -17.22 -0.17 -18.99
CA SER A 187 -18.37 -0.15 -19.92
C SER A 187 -18.76 -1.54 -20.42
N ASP A 188 -17.80 -2.47 -20.46
CA ASP A 188 -17.98 -3.83 -20.93
C ASP A 188 -16.90 -4.77 -20.37
N GLN A 189 -17.22 -6.08 -20.37
CA GLN A 189 -16.32 -7.11 -19.87
C GLN A 189 -15.04 -7.26 -20.72
N SER A 190 -15.08 -6.93 -22.01
CA SER A 190 -13.91 -7.09 -22.89
C SER A 190 -12.82 -6.06 -22.56
N THR A 191 -13.23 -4.87 -22.13
CA THR A 191 -12.29 -3.83 -21.67
C THR A 191 -11.69 -4.18 -20.30
N PHE A 192 -12.39 -4.97 -19.48
CA PHE A 192 -11.91 -5.43 -18.18
C PHE A 192 -10.93 -6.61 -18.29
N SER A 193 -11.12 -7.51 -19.27
CA SER A 193 -10.37 -8.75 -19.46
C SER A 193 -9.03 -8.49 -20.14
#